data_f9099132bbebd1b82d73161cdda6ad57
#
_entry.id   f9099132bbebd1b82d73161cdda6ad57
#
_cell.length_a   1.000
_cell.length_b   1.000
_cell.length_c   1.000
_cell.angle_alpha   90.00
_cell.angle_beta   90.00
_cell.angle_gamma   90.00
#
_symmetry.space_group_name_H-M   'P 1'
#
loop_
_entity.id
_entity.type
_entity.pdbx_description
1 polymer ?
#
loop_
_entity_poly.entity_id
_entity_poly.type
_entity_poly.pdbx_seq_one_letter_code
_entity_poly.pdbx_strand_id
1 'polypeptide(L)'
;MRVIAEENCDSMAEHQWKSALYESKHSFVWRYGADCLELLSPKQGERILDVGCGTGQLTAEIAASGAIAIGIDRAPTMIAQAQQNYPNLQFEVADARDFYFAEPFDAVFSNATLHWIKEPEKAIACIWNALKPGGRFVAEFGGKGNIKAIETALNHALEAVGYPVEPEHNPLYFPSIGEYSTLLEKQGFSVTYATLFERPTPLEDGEKGLQNWLEMFANSFLQAIPMNKHASVIENIENQLRPELYRDGTWFADYKRLRVVAKRE
;
A
#
# COMPACT_ATOMS: atom_id res chain seq x y z
N MET A 1 -25.32 36.86 -20.29
CA MET A 1 -24.06 36.57 -19.58
C MET A 1 -24.33 35.34 -18.70
N ARG A 2 -24.07 34.16 -19.23
CA ARG A 2 -24.24 32.89 -18.52
C ARG A 2 -22.89 32.49 -17.96
N VAL A 3 -22.79 32.40 -16.65
CA VAL A 3 -21.63 31.85 -15.95
C VAL A 3 -21.76 30.31 -16.06
N ILE A 4 -20.86 29.69 -16.78
CA ILE A 4 -20.71 28.24 -16.85
C ILE A 4 -19.94 27.87 -15.59
N ALA A 5 -20.58 27.16 -14.67
CA ALA A 5 -19.90 26.51 -13.54
C ALA A 5 -19.04 25.39 -14.11
N GLU A 6 -17.74 25.45 -13.90
CA GLU A 6 -16.83 24.33 -14.06
C GLU A 6 -17.17 23.31 -12.97
N GLU A 7 -17.86 22.24 -13.35
CA GLU A 7 -18.03 21.07 -12.51
C GLU A 7 -16.68 20.37 -12.38
N ASN A 8 -16.12 20.42 -11.18
CA ASN A 8 -14.95 19.64 -10.77
C ASN A 8 -15.25 18.15 -10.96
N CYS A 9 -14.65 17.56 -11.97
CA CYS A 9 -14.64 16.11 -12.20
C CYS A 9 -13.50 15.45 -11.36
N ASP A 10 -13.61 15.54 -10.03
CA ASP A 10 -12.64 14.97 -9.09
C ASP A 10 -13.33 14.21 -7.95
N SER A 11 -14.37 13.42 -8.29
CA SER A 11 -15.03 12.52 -7.33
C SER A 11 -14.89 11.07 -7.76
N MET A 12 -13.66 10.55 -7.84
CA MET A 12 -13.47 9.12 -7.64
C MET A 12 -13.55 8.87 -6.15
N ALA A 13 -14.45 7.96 -5.73
CA ALA A 13 -14.65 7.59 -4.34
C ALA A 13 -13.30 7.26 -3.69
N GLU A 14 -12.85 8.13 -2.79
CA GLU A 14 -11.62 7.89 -2.02
C GLU A 14 -11.77 6.56 -1.28
N HIS A 15 -10.73 5.72 -1.39
CA HIS A 15 -10.71 4.44 -0.69
C HIS A 15 -10.81 4.70 0.82
N GLN A 16 -11.96 4.34 1.42
CA GLN A 16 -12.19 4.52 2.85
C GLN A 16 -11.60 3.34 3.64
N TRP A 17 -10.49 3.58 4.32
CA TRP A 17 -9.85 2.60 5.18
C TRP A 17 -10.66 2.36 6.46
N LYS A 18 -11.07 1.10 6.68
CA LYS A 18 -11.73 0.64 7.91
C LYS A 18 -10.65 0.18 8.90
N SER A 19 -10.10 1.10 9.70
CA SER A 19 -8.96 0.83 10.60
C SER A 19 -9.14 -0.37 11.52
N ALA A 20 -10.34 -0.54 12.12
CA ALA A 20 -10.64 -1.68 12.99
C ALA A 20 -10.63 -3.03 12.25
N LEU A 21 -11.12 -3.09 11.00
CA LEU A 21 -11.08 -4.29 10.17
C LEU A 21 -9.65 -4.58 9.73
N TYR A 22 -8.87 -3.53 9.41
CA TYR A 22 -7.46 -3.64 9.04
C TYR A 22 -6.64 -4.26 10.18
N GLU A 23 -6.78 -3.78 11.41
CA GLU A 23 -6.06 -4.33 12.57
C GLU A 23 -6.43 -5.77 12.89
N SER A 24 -7.73 -6.11 12.84
CA SER A 24 -8.22 -7.42 13.26
C SER A 24 -8.05 -8.52 12.23
N LYS A 25 -8.05 -8.17 10.91
CA LYS A 25 -8.15 -9.15 9.82
C LYS A 25 -6.95 -9.15 8.86
N HIS A 26 -6.11 -8.11 8.91
CA HIS A 26 -5.00 -7.93 7.97
C HIS A 26 -3.66 -7.71 8.67
N SER A 27 -3.51 -8.28 9.86
CA SER A 27 -2.28 -8.22 10.67
C SER A 27 -1.05 -8.77 9.94
N PHE A 28 -1.24 -9.63 8.95
CA PHE A 28 -0.15 -10.14 8.10
C PHE A 28 0.59 -9.04 7.33
N VAL A 29 -0.06 -7.91 7.02
CA VAL A 29 0.56 -6.80 6.26
C VAL A 29 1.79 -6.24 7.00
N TRP A 30 1.69 -6.01 8.31
CA TRP A 30 2.83 -5.51 9.08
C TRP A 30 3.78 -6.64 9.54
N ARG A 31 3.28 -7.87 9.78
CA ARG A 31 4.13 -9.01 10.15
C ARG A 31 5.20 -9.32 9.09
N TYR A 32 4.85 -9.21 7.81
CA TYR A 32 5.82 -9.36 6.73
C TYR A 32 6.73 -8.14 6.52
N GLY A 33 6.43 -7.01 7.18
CA GLY A 33 7.30 -5.83 7.19
C GLY A 33 8.60 -6.04 7.97
N ALA A 34 8.68 -7.02 8.88
CA ALA A 34 9.87 -7.29 9.68
C ALA A 34 11.12 -7.54 8.82
N ASP A 35 11.01 -8.36 7.75
CA ASP A 35 12.13 -8.59 6.81
C ASP A 35 12.60 -7.29 6.13
N CYS A 36 11.67 -6.34 5.90
CA CYS A 36 12.01 -5.05 5.31
C CYS A 36 12.70 -4.12 6.33
N LEU A 37 12.36 -4.26 7.62
CA LEU A 37 13.04 -3.56 8.72
C LEU A 37 14.48 -4.03 8.90
N GLU A 38 14.81 -5.29 8.62
CA GLU A 38 16.19 -5.76 8.61
C GLU A 38 17.04 -5.01 7.58
N LEU A 39 16.48 -4.75 6.39
CA LEU A 39 17.15 -3.96 5.35
C LEU A 39 17.23 -2.47 5.74
N LEU A 40 16.23 -1.93 6.42
CA LEU A 40 16.27 -0.59 6.97
C LEU A 40 17.40 -0.47 7.99
N SER A 41 17.60 -1.50 8.83
CA SER A 41 18.63 -1.56 9.87
C SER A 41 18.66 -0.27 10.71
N PRO A 42 17.55 0.09 11.40
CA PRO A 42 17.45 1.34 12.13
C PRO A 42 18.44 1.38 13.30
N LYS A 43 19.02 2.56 13.56
CA LYS A 43 20.03 2.74 14.62
C LYS A 43 19.55 3.75 15.64
N GLN A 44 20.06 3.61 16.86
CA GLN A 44 19.80 4.56 17.94
C GLN A 44 20.16 6.00 17.52
N GLY A 45 19.22 6.92 17.72
CA GLY A 45 19.34 8.34 17.44
C GLY A 45 19.12 8.73 15.97
N GLU A 46 18.95 7.79 15.03
CA GLU A 46 18.55 8.13 13.66
C GLU A 46 17.12 8.69 13.63
N ARG A 47 16.88 9.70 12.80
CA ARG A 47 15.53 10.18 12.46
C ARG A 47 15.03 9.36 11.27
N ILE A 48 13.91 8.68 11.43
CA ILE A 48 13.35 7.79 10.40
C ILE A 48 11.89 8.15 10.15
N LEU A 49 11.53 8.36 8.88
CA LEU A 49 10.17 8.60 8.44
C LEU A 49 9.55 7.30 7.92
N ASP A 50 8.36 6.95 8.42
CA ASP A 50 7.54 5.85 7.94
C ASP A 50 6.40 6.40 7.08
N VAL A 51 6.47 6.19 5.76
CA VAL A 51 5.51 6.70 4.77
C VAL A 51 4.41 5.67 4.51
N GLY A 52 3.17 6.02 4.86
CA GLY A 52 2.02 5.11 4.86
C GLY A 52 2.04 4.21 6.09
N CYS A 53 2.24 4.81 7.26
CA CYS A 53 2.43 4.10 8.53
C CYS A 53 1.19 3.33 9.02
N GLY A 54 0.02 3.58 8.44
CA GLY A 54 -1.23 2.97 8.85
C GLY A 54 -1.52 3.21 10.32
N THR A 55 -1.73 2.14 11.09
CA THR A 55 -2.04 2.18 12.54
C THR A 55 -0.78 2.12 13.43
N GLY A 56 0.44 2.31 12.85
CA GLY A 56 1.66 2.66 13.54
C GLY A 56 2.55 1.51 14.02
N GLN A 57 2.24 0.24 13.71
CA GLN A 57 2.98 -0.92 14.23
C GLN A 57 4.47 -0.91 13.81
N LEU A 58 4.75 -0.73 12.52
CA LEU A 58 6.14 -0.71 12.03
C LEU A 58 6.89 0.55 12.49
N THR A 59 6.19 1.69 12.60
CA THR A 59 6.75 2.91 13.21
C THR A 59 7.20 2.65 14.65
N ALA A 60 6.40 1.90 15.43
CA ALA A 60 6.75 1.53 16.79
C ALA A 60 7.93 0.55 16.86
N GLU A 61 8.03 -0.40 15.94
CA GLU A 61 9.18 -1.30 15.84
C GLU A 61 10.47 -0.54 15.46
N ILE A 62 10.38 0.44 14.56
CA ILE A 62 11.50 1.36 14.25
C ILE A 62 11.91 2.12 15.52
N ALA A 63 10.96 2.68 16.26
CA ALA A 63 11.24 3.42 17.49
C ALA A 63 11.86 2.53 18.59
N ALA A 64 11.49 1.25 18.66
CA ALA A 64 12.05 0.29 19.63
C ALA A 64 13.56 0.05 19.44
N SER A 65 14.11 0.35 18.26
CA SER A 65 15.57 0.33 18.02
C SER A 65 16.32 1.51 18.65
N GLY A 66 15.60 2.47 19.25
CA GLY A 66 16.16 3.74 19.75
C GLY A 66 16.21 4.86 18.69
N ALA A 67 15.63 4.65 17.51
CA ALA A 67 15.48 5.68 16.50
C ALA A 67 14.34 6.66 16.87
N ILE A 68 14.41 7.88 16.34
CA ILE A 68 13.35 8.87 16.39
C ILE A 68 12.44 8.62 15.18
N ALA A 69 11.40 7.82 15.37
CA ALA A 69 10.47 7.45 14.32
C ALA A 69 9.29 8.42 14.24
N ILE A 70 8.93 8.82 13.01
CA ILE A 70 7.76 9.65 12.70
C ILE A 70 6.97 8.90 11.63
N GLY A 71 5.65 8.75 11.82
CA GLY A 71 4.76 8.11 10.85
C GLY A 71 3.88 9.12 10.14
N ILE A 72 3.70 8.96 8.82
CA ILE A 72 2.68 9.69 8.05
C ILE A 72 1.76 8.75 7.32
N ASP A 73 0.48 9.09 7.26
CA ASP A 73 -0.52 8.40 6.45
C ASP A 73 -1.56 9.39 5.93
N ARG A 74 -2.10 9.14 4.74
CA ARG A 74 -3.13 10.02 4.15
C ARG A 74 -4.47 9.92 4.86
N ALA A 75 -4.78 8.76 5.47
CA ALA A 75 -6.06 8.50 6.10
C ALA A 75 -6.09 9.01 7.56
N PRO A 76 -6.92 10.04 7.88
CA PRO A 76 -7.03 10.56 9.26
C PRO A 76 -7.46 9.48 10.27
N THR A 77 -8.26 8.49 9.85
CA THR A 77 -8.69 7.38 10.70
C THR A 77 -7.54 6.46 11.09
N MET A 78 -6.57 6.23 10.19
CA MET A 78 -5.36 5.46 10.49
C MET A 78 -4.47 6.21 11.47
N ILE A 79 -4.25 7.50 11.27
CA ILE A 79 -3.44 8.34 12.16
C ILE A 79 -4.07 8.44 13.55
N ALA A 80 -5.39 8.62 13.64
CA ALA A 80 -6.08 8.65 14.93
C ALA A 80 -5.89 7.33 15.70
N GLN A 81 -5.94 6.19 15.00
CA GLN A 81 -5.69 4.88 15.60
C GLN A 81 -4.22 4.70 15.99
N ALA A 82 -3.27 5.15 15.16
CA ALA A 82 -1.84 5.10 15.47
C ALA A 82 -1.50 5.89 16.73
N GLN A 83 -2.07 7.10 16.89
CA GLN A 83 -1.91 7.94 18.08
C GLN A 83 -2.50 7.29 19.34
N GLN A 84 -3.61 6.56 19.21
CA GLN A 84 -4.18 5.79 20.32
C GLN A 84 -3.30 4.59 20.70
N ASN A 85 -2.80 3.86 19.72
CA ASN A 85 -1.96 2.69 19.94
C ASN A 85 -0.59 3.05 20.52
N TYR A 86 -0.02 4.18 20.08
CA TYR A 86 1.36 4.59 20.40
C TYR A 86 1.43 6.09 20.77
N PRO A 87 0.87 6.50 21.92
CA PRO A 87 0.70 7.91 22.28
C PRO A 87 2.03 8.69 22.49
N ASN A 88 3.14 7.98 22.60
CA ASN A 88 4.48 8.58 22.75
C ASN A 88 5.21 8.76 21.41
N LEU A 89 4.63 8.34 20.29
CA LEU A 89 5.20 8.50 18.96
C LEU A 89 4.50 9.63 18.20
N GLN A 90 5.20 10.20 17.24
CA GLN A 90 4.67 11.25 16.39
C GLN A 90 4.04 10.66 15.13
N PHE A 91 2.76 11.04 14.88
CA PHE A 91 2.03 10.66 13.68
C PHE A 91 1.33 11.87 13.09
N GLU A 92 1.40 12.04 11.77
CA GLU A 92 0.82 13.18 11.06
C GLU A 92 0.00 12.72 9.84
N VAL A 93 -1.11 13.40 9.59
CA VAL A 93 -1.88 13.19 8.35
C VAL A 93 -1.16 13.90 7.22
N ALA A 94 -0.64 13.15 6.26
CA ALA A 94 0.03 13.70 5.09
C ALA A 94 -0.08 12.77 3.87
N ASP A 95 -0.16 13.36 2.67
CA ASP A 95 -0.10 12.63 1.41
C ASP A 95 1.36 12.37 1.03
N ALA A 96 1.71 11.14 0.70
CA ALA A 96 3.07 10.77 0.28
C ALA A 96 3.55 11.53 -0.97
N ARG A 97 2.64 12.14 -1.73
CA ARG A 97 2.93 12.95 -2.93
C ARG A 97 3.18 14.42 -2.62
N ASP A 98 2.84 14.86 -1.40
CA ASP A 98 2.93 16.27 -1.01
C ASP A 98 3.12 16.38 0.51
N PHE A 99 4.36 16.17 0.99
CA PHE A 99 4.74 16.38 2.37
C PHE A 99 6.09 17.10 2.46
N TYR A 100 6.29 17.79 3.58
CA TYR A 100 7.52 18.52 3.86
C TYR A 100 7.86 18.47 5.35
N PHE A 101 9.14 18.24 5.65
CA PHE A 101 9.70 18.37 7.00
C PHE A 101 10.91 19.32 6.97
N ALA A 102 10.96 20.24 7.93
CA ALA A 102 12.08 21.19 8.02
C ALA A 102 13.40 20.51 8.36
N GLU A 103 13.35 19.44 9.16
CA GLU A 103 14.52 18.64 9.53
C GLU A 103 14.57 17.36 8.71
N PRO A 104 15.66 17.10 7.98
CA PRO A 104 15.76 15.90 7.13
C PRO A 104 15.97 14.63 7.95
N PHE A 105 15.70 13.48 7.33
CA PHE A 105 15.76 12.14 7.89
C PHE A 105 17.04 11.39 7.47
N ASP A 106 17.53 10.50 8.34
CA ASP A 106 18.60 9.56 8.05
C ASP A 106 18.11 8.41 7.16
N ALA A 107 16.83 8.05 7.30
CA ALA A 107 16.18 7.05 6.46
C ALA A 107 14.69 7.36 6.26
N VAL A 108 14.16 6.90 5.13
CA VAL A 108 12.72 6.79 4.86
C VAL A 108 12.37 5.33 4.65
N PHE A 109 11.31 4.90 5.29
CA PHE A 109 10.75 3.55 5.19
C PHE A 109 9.33 3.61 4.62
N SER A 110 8.93 2.61 3.87
CA SER A 110 7.54 2.44 3.44
C SER A 110 7.20 0.97 3.22
N ASN A 111 6.13 0.49 3.82
CA ASN A 111 5.66 -0.88 3.62
C ASN A 111 4.19 -0.91 3.18
N ALA A 112 3.90 -1.67 2.13
CA ALA A 112 2.57 -1.93 1.58
C ALA A 112 1.75 -0.67 1.20
N THR A 113 2.41 0.45 0.86
CA THR A 113 1.77 1.74 0.60
C THR A 113 1.91 2.22 -0.84
N LEU A 114 3.12 2.18 -1.41
CA LEU A 114 3.44 2.89 -2.64
C LEU A 114 2.68 2.39 -3.89
N HIS A 115 2.15 1.19 -3.87
CA HIS A 115 1.31 0.67 -4.95
C HIS A 115 -0.10 1.28 -5.00
N TRP A 116 -0.48 2.11 -4.02
CA TRP A 116 -1.71 2.91 -4.04
C TRP A 116 -1.51 4.29 -4.69
N ILE A 117 -0.28 4.60 -5.15
CA ILE A 117 0.09 5.91 -5.67
C ILE A 117 0.35 5.82 -7.17
N LYS A 118 -0.54 6.35 -8.00
CA LYS A 118 -0.42 6.37 -9.47
C LYS A 118 0.57 7.41 -9.99
N GLU A 119 1.02 8.33 -9.14
CA GLU A 119 2.00 9.38 -9.43
C GLU A 119 3.31 9.11 -8.65
N PRO A 120 4.01 7.99 -8.94
CA PRO A 120 5.16 7.56 -8.15
C PRO A 120 6.29 8.59 -8.13
N GLU A 121 6.44 9.38 -9.21
CA GLU A 121 7.46 10.41 -9.32
C GLU A 121 7.30 11.49 -8.24
N LYS A 122 6.05 11.86 -7.90
CA LYS A 122 5.79 12.85 -6.85
C LYS A 122 6.19 12.30 -5.48
N ALA A 123 5.79 11.06 -5.18
CA ALA A 123 6.17 10.43 -3.91
C ALA A 123 7.69 10.25 -3.80
N ILE A 124 8.35 9.80 -4.87
CA ILE A 124 9.82 9.65 -4.91
C ILE A 124 10.51 10.99 -4.70
N ALA A 125 10.01 12.09 -5.30
CA ALA A 125 10.56 13.43 -5.11
C ALA A 125 10.41 13.93 -3.65
N CYS A 126 9.25 13.71 -3.02
CA CYS A 126 9.04 14.05 -1.61
C CYS A 126 9.97 13.25 -0.70
N ILE A 127 10.11 11.94 -0.93
CA ILE A 127 11.02 11.05 -0.18
C ILE A 127 12.47 11.52 -0.32
N TRP A 128 12.88 11.84 -1.56
CA TRP A 128 14.24 12.34 -1.83
C TRP A 128 14.53 13.65 -1.08
N ASN A 129 13.58 14.60 -1.11
CA ASN A 129 13.71 15.88 -0.43
C ASN A 129 13.77 15.72 1.09
N ALA A 130 13.07 14.74 1.66
CA ALA A 130 13.03 14.47 3.08
C ALA A 130 14.32 13.82 3.61
N LEU A 131 15.12 13.17 2.78
CA LEU A 131 16.34 12.49 3.21
C LEU A 131 17.52 13.46 3.34
N LYS A 132 18.45 13.17 4.23
CA LYS A 132 19.81 13.75 4.25
C LYS A 132 20.61 13.24 3.04
N PRO A 133 21.63 13.98 2.54
CA PRO A 133 22.63 13.42 1.65
C PRO A 133 23.24 12.15 2.30
N GLY A 134 23.33 11.06 1.54
CA GLY A 134 23.75 9.74 2.05
C GLY A 134 22.66 8.95 2.80
N GLY A 135 21.48 9.54 3.03
CA GLY A 135 20.34 8.89 3.65
C GLY A 135 19.78 7.76 2.78
N ARG A 136 19.13 6.77 3.40
CA ARG A 136 18.59 5.59 2.71
C ARG A 136 17.06 5.57 2.62
N PHE A 137 16.58 5.08 1.51
CA PHE A 137 15.18 4.76 1.29
C PHE A 137 15.02 3.24 1.20
N VAL A 138 14.11 2.68 1.97
CA VAL A 138 13.79 1.24 1.99
C VAL A 138 12.30 1.07 1.86
N ALA A 139 11.85 0.32 0.85
CA ALA A 139 10.42 0.08 0.66
C ALA A 139 10.11 -1.34 0.20
N GLU A 140 8.93 -1.82 0.59
CA GLU A 140 8.30 -3.02 0.05
C GLU A 140 6.83 -2.74 -0.28
N PHE A 141 6.41 -3.12 -1.49
CA PHE A 141 5.03 -2.93 -1.95
C PHE A 141 4.68 -3.88 -3.09
N GLY A 142 3.43 -3.89 -3.55
CA GLY A 142 3.02 -4.72 -4.68
C GLY A 142 3.79 -4.36 -5.94
N GLY A 143 4.47 -5.33 -6.54
CA GLY A 143 5.18 -5.16 -7.81
C GLY A 143 4.47 -5.85 -8.97
N LYS A 144 5.10 -5.88 -10.14
CA LYS A 144 4.54 -6.44 -11.38
C LYS A 144 4.05 -7.87 -11.20
N GLY A 145 2.75 -8.07 -11.45
CA GLY A 145 2.08 -9.34 -11.29
C GLY A 145 1.55 -9.62 -9.88
N ASN A 146 1.58 -8.63 -8.96
CA ASN A 146 0.91 -8.74 -7.67
C ASN A 146 -0.60 -8.89 -7.84
N ILE A 147 -1.22 -9.84 -7.12
CA ILE A 147 -2.66 -10.18 -7.17
C ILE A 147 -3.21 -10.43 -8.59
N LYS A 148 -2.38 -10.94 -9.48
CA LYS A 148 -2.77 -11.10 -10.89
C LYS A 148 -3.94 -12.05 -11.09
N ALA A 149 -3.99 -13.17 -10.35
CA ALA A 149 -5.09 -14.11 -10.43
C ALA A 149 -6.38 -13.48 -9.89
N ILE A 150 -6.31 -12.80 -8.73
CA ILE A 150 -7.45 -12.10 -8.13
C ILE A 150 -7.95 -10.98 -9.06
N GLU A 151 -7.05 -10.15 -9.60
CA GLU A 151 -7.39 -9.06 -10.52
C GLU A 151 -8.06 -9.58 -11.79
N THR A 152 -7.55 -10.69 -12.36
CA THR A 152 -8.13 -11.33 -13.54
C THR A 152 -9.54 -11.83 -13.25
N ALA A 153 -9.75 -12.55 -12.16
CA ALA A 153 -11.06 -13.08 -11.78
C ALA A 153 -12.07 -11.94 -11.47
N LEU A 154 -11.62 -10.87 -10.80
CA LEU A 154 -12.42 -9.68 -10.53
C LEU A 154 -12.89 -9.03 -11.84
N ASN A 155 -11.97 -8.79 -12.77
CA ASN A 155 -12.31 -8.18 -14.07
C ASN A 155 -13.30 -9.03 -14.85
N HIS A 156 -13.09 -10.35 -14.95
CA HIS A 156 -14.03 -11.26 -15.62
C HIS A 156 -15.41 -11.26 -14.94
N ALA A 157 -15.48 -11.26 -13.61
CA ALA A 157 -16.73 -11.26 -12.89
C ALA A 157 -17.50 -9.95 -13.06
N LEU A 158 -16.82 -8.80 -13.10
CA LEU A 158 -17.42 -7.50 -13.35
C LEU A 158 -17.91 -7.36 -14.80
N GLU A 159 -17.13 -7.81 -15.78
CA GLU A 159 -17.51 -7.83 -17.18
C GLU A 159 -18.76 -8.70 -17.41
N ALA A 160 -18.83 -9.87 -16.78
CA ALA A 160 -19.96 -10.79 -16.87
C ALA A 160 -21.30 -10.18 -16.40
N VAL A 161 -21.25 -9.21 -15.50
CA VAL A 161 -22.45 -8.47 -15.02
C VAL A 161 -22.65 -7.14 -15.73
N GLY A 162 -21.83 -6.82 -16.75
CA GLY A 162 -21.97 -5.63 -17.61
C GLY A 162 -21.28 -4.37 -17.06
N TYR A 163 -20.29 -4.52 -16.19
CA TYR A 163 -19.51 -3.43 -15.61
C TYR A 163 -17.99 -3.66 -15.79
N PRO A 164 -17.47 -3.63 -17.03
CA PRO A 164 -16.06 -3.81 -17.27
C PRO A 164 -15.23 -2.72 -16.55
N VAL A 165 -14.08 -3.10 -16.03
CA VAL A 165 -13.14 -2.14 -15.42
C VAL A 165 -12.30 -1.51 -16.52
N GLU A 166 -12.41 -0.20 -16.67
CA GLU A 166 -11.53 0.56 -17.54
C GLU A 166 -10.14 0.67 -16.89
N PRO A 167 -9.03 0.43 -17.64
CA PRO A 167 -7.67 0.42 -17.09
C PRO A 167 -7.28 1.69 -16.34
N GLU A 168 -7.75 2.85 -16.79
CA GLU A 168 -7.52 4.15 -16.14
C GLU A 168 -8.18 4.26 -14.77
N HIS A 169 -9.23 3.48 -14.51
CA HIS A 169 -9.93 3.45 -13.23
C HIS A 169 -9.32 2.46 -12.22
N ASN A 170 -8.31 1.67 -12.62
CA ASN A 170 -7.58 0.85 -11.68
C ASN A 170 -6.74 1.75 -10.74
N PRO A 171 -6.98 1.76 -9.43
CA PRO A 171 -6.25 2.61 -8.49
C PRO A 171 -4.83 2.11 -8.20
N LEU A 172 -4.48 0.90 -8.65
CA LEU A 172 -3.25 0.21 -8.27
C LEU A 172 -2.13 0.46 -9.29
N TYR A 173 -0.91 0.52 -8.77
CA TYR A 173 0.33 0.67 -9.52
C TYR A 173 1.31 -0.43 -9.14
N PHE A 174 1.56 -1.37 -10.04
CA PHE A 174 2.44 -2.52 -9.80
C PHE A 174 3.63 -2.51 -10.78
N PRO A 175 4.69 -1.75 -10.48
CA PRO A 175 5.84 -1.65 -11.37
C PRO A 175 6.74 -2.88 -11.33
N SER A 176 7.49 -3.09 -12.41
CA SER A 176 8.64 -3.99 -12.43
C SER A 176 9.84 -3.37 -11.70
N ILE A 177 10.88 -4.19 -11.46
CA ILE A 177 12.17 -3.71 -10.92
C ILE A 177 12.72 -2.59 -11.79
N GLY A 178 12.78 -2.79 -13.12
CA GLY A 178 13.36 -1.83 -14.04
C GLY A 178 12.60 -0.50 -14.08
N GLU A 179 11.27 -0.52 -14.10
CA GLU A 179 10.43 0.67 -14.10
C GLU A 179 10.66 1.51 -12.83
N TYR A 180 10.56 0.89 -11.65
CA TYR A 180 10.68 1.63 -10.40
C TYR A 180 12.11 2.10 -10.11
N SER A 181 13.13 1.27 -10.41
CA SER A 181 14.53 1.65 -10.26
C SER A 181 14.88 2.83 -11.18
N THR A 182 14.37 2.84 -12.41
CA THR A 182 14.58 3.96 -13.34
C THR A 182 14.00 5.27 -12.80
N LEU A 183 12.83 5.25 -12.16
CA LEU A 183 12.24 6.43 -11.53
C LEU A 183 13.09 6.92 -10.35
N LEU A 184 13.57 6.01 -9.52
CA LEU A 184 14.48 6.36 -8.41
C LEU A 184 15.77 7.00 -8.91
N GLU A 185 16.43 6.39 -9.90
CA GLU A 185 17.70 6.90 -10.45
C GLU A 185 17.52 8.25 -11.18
N LYS A 186 16.42 8.46 -11.89
CA LYS A 186 16.08 9.77 -12.48
C LYS A 186 15.95 10.88 -11.43
N GLN A 187 15.49 10.54 -10.21
CA GLN A 187 15.38 11.51 -9.11
C GLN A 187 16.73 11.80 -8.45
N GLY A 188 17.77 10.97 -8.67
CA GLY A 188 19.09 11.13 -8.09
C GLY A 188 19.43 10.08 -7.01
N PHE A 189 18.60 9.04 -6.85
CA PHE A 189 18.95 7.91 -5.99
C PHE A 189 19.96 6.98 -6.66
N SER A 190 20.80 6.35 -5.83
CA SER A 190 21.57 5.18 -6.21
C SER A 190 20.84 3.93 -5.70
N VAL A 191 20.29 3.11 -6.61
CA VAL A 191 19.58 1.87 -6.25
C VAL A 191 20.62 0.78 -5.93
N THR A 192 20.69 0.37 -4.67
CA THR A 192 21.68 -0.61 -4.19
C THR A 192 21.13 -2.02 -4.09
N TYR A 193 19.82 -2.18 -4.03
CA TYR A 193 19.13 -3.46 -3.98
C TYR A 193 17.73 -3.35 -4.56
N ALA A 194 17.34 -4.30 -5.39
CA ALA A 194 15.97 -4.46 -5.85
C ALA A 194 15.66 -5.94 -6.10
N THR A 195 14.50 -6.38 -5.64
CA THR A 195 14.03 -7.76 -5.88
C THR A 195 12.52 -7.80 -6.05
N LEU A 196 12.06 -8.70 -6.91
CA LEU A 196 10.65 -8.99 -7.12
C LEU A 196 10.43 -10.48 -6.84
N PHE A 197 9.59 -10.80 -5.86
CA PHE A 197 9.40 -12.17 -5.40
C PHE A 197 7.95 -12.48 -5.06
N GLU A 198 7.58 -13.74 -5.17
CA GLU A 198 6.26 -14.22 -4.82
C GLU A 198 6.13 -14.37 -3.29
N ARG A 199 4.97 -13.96 -2.78
CA ARG A 199 4.62 -14.09 -1.37
C ARG A 199 3.16 -14.53 -1.24
N PRO A 200 2.82 -15.77 -1.59
CA PRO A 200 1.49 -16.29 -1.31
C PRO A 200 1.16 -16.13 0.17
N THR A 201 0.11 -15.37 0.46
CA THR A 201 -0.21 -14.98 1.84
C THR A 201 -1.54 -15.59 2.27
N PRO A 202 -1.59 -16.40 3.34
CA PRO A 202 -2.83 -16.93 3.85
C PRO A 202 -3.73 -15.80 4.33
N LEU A 203 -5.00 -15.86 3.95
CA LEU A 203 -6.03 -14.91 4.38
C LEU A 203 -6.70 -15.43 5.65
N GLU A 204 -6.94 -14.53 6.59
CA GLU A 204 -7.66 -14.88 7.83
C GLU A 204 -9.12 -15.23 7.55
N ASP A 205 -9.79 -15.91 8.49
CA ASP A 205 -11.19 -16.37 8.43
C ASP A 205 -11.48 -17.54 7.46
N GLY A 206 -10.48 -18.29 7.06
CA GLY A 206 -10.67 -19.54 6.31
C GLY A 206 -11.51 -19.36 5.05
N GLU A 207 -12.71 -19.96 5.01
CA GLU A 207 -13.62 -19.90 3.85
C GLU A 207 -14.03 -18.47 3.48
N LYS A 208 -14.13 -17.54 4.43
CA LYS A 208 -14.51 -16.14 4.21
C LYS A 208 -13.32 -15.23 3.87
N GLY A 209 -12.10 -15.75 3.87
CA GLY A 209 -10.89 -14.95 3.73
C GLY A 209 -10.87 -14.12 2.45
N LEU A 210 -11.24 -14.71 1.31
CA LEU A 210 -11.27 -14.00 0.04
C LEU A 210 -12.36 -12.91 0.01
N GLN A 211 -13.55 -13.20 0.52
CA GLN A 211 -14.62 -12.20 0.62
C GLN A 211 -14.18 -11.00 1.46
N ASN A 212 -13.62 -11.23 2.64
CA ASN A 212 -13.12 -10.17 3.52
C ASN A 212 -12.01 -9.35 2.84
N TRP A 213 -11.14 -10.02 2.10
CA TRP A 213 -10.09 -9.37 1.32
C TRP A 213 -10.67 -8.46 0.22
N LEU A 214 -11.66 -8.96 -0.55
CA LEU A 214 -12.34 -8.19 -1.60
C LEU A 214 -13.06 -6.96 -1.02
N GLU A 215 -13.75 -7.11 0.10
CA GLU A 215 -14.42 -6.00 0.80
C GLU A 215 -13.46 -4.93 1.29
N MET A 216 -12.20 -5.30 1.64
CA MET A 216 -11.19 -4.37 2.11
C MET A 216 -10.45 -3.67 0.96
N PHE A 217 -9.95 -4.45 0.00
CA PHE A 217 -8.98 -3.97 -0.99
C PHE A 217 -9.58 -3.75 -2.38
N ALA A 218 -10.73 -4.37 -2.69
CA ALA A 218 -11.44 -4.21 -3.96
C ALA A 218 -12.75 -3.43 -3.81
N ASN A 219 -12.99 -2.78 -2.68
CA ASN A 219 -14.24 -2.08 -2.38
C ASN A 219 -14.59 -1.01 -3.42
N SER A 220 -13.60 -0.28 -3.96
CA SER A 220 -13.81 0.72 -5.01
C SER A 220 -14.44 0.12 -6.28
N PHE A 221 -14.06 -1.12 -6.64
CA PHE A 221 -14.64 -1.83 -7.78
C PHE A 221 -16.06 -2.33 -7.46
N LEU A 222 -16.28 -2.84 -6.25
CA LEU A 222 -17.60 -3.33 -5.83
C LEU A 222 -18.61 -2.19 -5.68
N GLN A 223 -18.19 -1.01 -5.22
CA GLN A 223 -19.06 0.18 -5.13
C GLN A 223 -19.53 0.71 -6.50
N ALA A 224 -18.80 0.39 -7.58
CA ALA A 224 -19.19 0.78 -8.93
C ALA A 224 -20.37 -0.02 -9.49
N ILE A 225 -20.80 -1.10 -8.82
CA ILE A 225 -21.88 -1.97 -9.26
C ILE A 225 -23.06 -1.94 -8.28
N PRO A 226 -24.32 -2.22 -8.74
CA PRO A 226 -25.49 -2.30 -7.87
C PRO A 226 -25.32 -3.36 -6.76
N MET A 227 -25.75 -3.03 -5.54
CA MET A 227 -25.59 -3.89 -4.35
C MET A 227 -26.18 -5.30 -4.54
N ASN A 228 -27.28 -5.43 -5.28
CA ASN A 228 -27.89 -6.73 -5.58
C ASN A 228 -27.04 -7.64 -6.47
N LYS A 229 -25.96 -7.13 -7.08
CA LYS A 229 -25.00 -7.92 -7.88
C LYS A 229 -23.74 -8.31 -7.10
N HIS A 230 -23.48 -7.72 -5.91
CA HIS A 230 -22.27 -7.98 -5.15
C HIS A 230 -22.09 -9.47 -4.82
N ALA A 231 -23.14 -10.13 -4.32
CA ALA A 231 -23.05 -11.54 -3.94
C ALA A 231 -22.70 -12.44 -5.12
N SER A 232 -23.32 -12.23 -6.28
CA SER A 232 -23.06 -13.02 -7.48
C SER A 232 -21.68 -12.76 -8.07
N VAL A 233 -21.14 -11.54 -7.97
CA VAL A 233 -19.78 -11.21 -8.39
C VAL A 233 -18.76 -11.89 -7.47
N ILE A 234 -18.94 -11.81 -6.15
CA ILE A 234 -18.05 -12.47 -5.18
C ILE A 234 -18.06 -13.98 -5.38
N GLU A 235 -19.22 -14.63 -5.50
CA GLU A 235 -19.34 -16.06 -5.77
C GLU A 235 -18.64 -16.47 -7.08
N ASN A 236 -18.77 -15.65 -8.12
CA ASN A 236 -18.08 -15.91 -9.40
C ASN A 236 -16.56 -15.85 -9.23
N ILE A 237 -16.04 -14.85 -8.51
CA ILE A 237 -14.60 -14.72 -8.22
C ILE A 237 -14.11 -15.94 -7.41
N GLU A 238 -14.83 -16.33 -6.35
CA GLU A 238 -14.48 -17.50 -5.54
C GLU A 238 -14.42 -18.78 -6.36
N ASN A 239 -15.43 -19.01 -7.22
CA ASN A 239 -15.46 -20.20 -8.08
C ASN A 239 -14.29 -20.24 -9.08
N GLN A 240 -13.89 -19.10 -9.65
CA GLN A 240 -12.74 -19.01 -10.55
C GLN A 240 -11.42 -19.27 -9.81
N LEU A 241 -11.25 -18.74 -8.60
CA LEU A 241 -9.97 -18.77 -7.87
C LEU A 241 -9.81 -20.00 -6.99
N ARG A 242 -10.89 -20.71 -6.64
CA ARG A 242 -10.84 -21.85 -5.71
C ARG A 242 -9.85 -22.93 -6.12
N PRO A 243 -9.73 -23.34 -7.39
CA PRO A 243 -8.76 -24.37 -7.79
C PRO A 243 -7.29 -23.97 -7.58
N GLU A 244 -6.98 -22.67 -7.59
CA GLU A 244 -5.61 -22.16 -7.56
C GLU A 244 -5.23 -21.60 -6.18
N LEU A 245 -6.14 -20.82 -5.56
CA LEU A 245 -5.85 -20.02 -4.39
C LEU A 245 -6.49 -20.52 -3.09
N TYR A 246 -7.29 -21.61 -3.14
CA TYR A 246 -7.89 -22.21 -1.93
C TYR A 246 -7.30 -23.58 -1.65
N ARG A 247 -6.67 -23.76 -0.49
CA ARG A 247 -6.07 -25.03 -0.07
C ARG A 247 -6.14 -25.19 1.45
N ASP A 248 -6.35 -26.41 1.90
CA ASP A 248 -6.40 -26.77 3.32
C ASP A 248 -7.33 -25.89 4.16
N GLY A 249 -8.51 -25.54 3.61
CA GLY A 249 -9.51 -24.72 4.30
C GLY A 249 -9.17 -23.21 4.34
N THR A 250 -8.17 -22.75 3.61
CA THR A 250 -7.67 -21.36 3.66
C THR A 250 -7.47 -20.79 2.26
N TRP A 251 -7.90 -19.54 2.05
CA TRP A 251 -7.60 -18.75 0.88
C TRP A 251 -6.20 -18.15 0.96
N PHE A 252 -5.54 -18.03 -0.17
CA PHE A 252 -4.24 -17.35 -0.28
C PHE A 252 -4.34 -16.20 -1.30
N ALA A 253 -3.85 -15.02 -0.92
CA ALA A 253 -3.62 -13.96 -1.90
C ALA A 253 -2.32 -14.22 -2.66
N ASP A 254 -2.38 -14.09 -3.99
CA ASP A 254 -1.25 -14.28 -4.91
C ASP A 254 -0.35 -13.01 -4.95
N TYR A 255 0.15 -12.61 -3.78
CA TYR A 255 1.01 -11.44 -3.68
C TYR A 255 2.35 -11.64 -4.35
N LYS A 256 2.78 -10.58 -5.06
CA LYS A 256 4.13 -10.44 -5.59
C LYS A 256 4.70 -9.09 -5.18
N ARG A 257 5.78 -9.13 -4.41
CA ARG A 257 6.34 -7.94 -3.76
C ARG A 257 7.59 -7.45 -4.46
N LEU A 258 7.62 -6.14 -4.70
CA LEU A 258 8.81 -5.41 -5.07
C LEU A 258 9.41 -4.81 -3.81
N ARG A 259 10.70 -5.11 -3.55
CA ARG A 259 11.47 -4.57 -2.44
C ARG A 259 12.66 -3.81 -3.00
N VAL A 260 12.91 -2.62 -2.50
CA VAL A 260 14.00 -1.75 -2.96
C VAL A 260 14.76 -1.13 -1.80
N VAL A 261 16.06 -0.94 -1.99
CA VAL A 261 16.92 -0.10 -1.16
C VAL A 261 17.66 0.87 -2.08
N ALA A 262 17.55 2.16 -1.77
CA ALA A 262 18.22 3.21 -2.53
C ALA A 262 18.84 4.23 -1.58
N LYS A 263 19.89 4.92 -2.02
CA LYS A 263 20.56 5.99 -1.26
C LYS A 263 20.42 7.31 -1.99
N ARG A 264 20.20 8.38 -1.23
CA ARG A 264 20.30 9.74 -1.73
C ARG A 264 21.79 10.09 -1.90
N GLU A 265 22.21 10.38 -3.12
CA GLU A 265 23.57 10.89 -3.39
C GLU A 265 23.69 12.39 -3.08
#